data_56f8484fbeb99ba35e90f1175d5c02ee
#
_entry.id   56f8484fbeb99ba35e90f1175d5c02ee
#
_cell.length_a   1.000
_cell.length_b   1.000
_cell.length_c   1.000
_cell.angle_alpha   90.00
_cell.angle_beta   90.00
_cell.angle_gamma   90.00
#
_symmetry.space_group_name_H-M   'P 1'
#
loop_
_entity.id
_entity.type
_entity.pdbx_description
1 polymer ?
#
loop_
_entity_poly.entity_id
_entity_poly.type
_entity_poly.pdbx_seq_one_letter_code
_entity_poly.pdbx_strand_id
1 'polypeptide(L)'
;MENSRITVAILGHSFIRRLDDSFRRQILPANYDLKKCSVIHRGLGGLLACENYNGLRTCTNYFKHKFDSFLNTHKPCVVVLQLGENDIDSGIQPLEVASTLEEIGLMLLKDYNVVHVVICELFTRLKPKNTTDEQYESKRVQANQVLKTLLEGHKHIRYWNHRRIFRAQTQIFAKDGIHQGPFGHRRLYRSLRHAIMTAVRQST
;
A
#
# COMPACT_ATOMS: atom_id res chain seq x y z
N MET A 1 -9.79 7.87 -31.93
CA MET A 1 -9.09 8.27 -30.70
C MET A 1 -9.01 7.02 -29.82
N GLU A 2 -7.83 6.41 -29.70
CA GLU A 2 -7.63 5.30 -28.75
C GLU A 2 -7.90 5.83 -27.35
N ASN A 3 -8.90 5.26 -26.70
CA ASN A 3 -9.18 5.53 -25.29
C ASN A 3 -7.97 5.05 -24.50
N SER A 4 -7.04 5.95 -24.14
CA SER A 4 -5.85 5.60 -23.38
C SER A 4 -6.29 4.99 -22.06
N ARG A 5 -5.98 3.69 -21.89
CA ARG A 5 -6.37 2.89 -20.74
C ARG A 5 -5.70 3.47 -19.49
N ILE A 6 -6.48 3.78 -18.47
CA ILE A 6 -5.97 4.32 -17.19
C ILE A 6 -4.95 3.33 -16.61
N THR A 7 -3.74 3.81 -16.29
CA THR A 7 -2.73 3.01 -15.61
C THR A 7 -2.84 3.20 -14.10
N VAL A 8 -2.91 2.10 -13.37
CA VAL A 8 -2.94 2.04 -11.91
C VAL A 8 -1.68 1.34 -11.42
N ALA A 9 -0.90 1.96 -10.53
CA ALA A 9 0.22 1.33 -9.87
C ALA A 9 -0.13 0.92 -8.44
N ILE A 10 0.21 -0.31 -8.04
CA ILE A 10 0.16 -0.75 -6.65
C ILE A 10 1.59 -0.85 -6.14
N LEU A 11 1.92 -0.01 -5.17
CA LEU A 11 3.26 0.10 -4.60
C LEU A 11 3.25 -0.34 -3.13
N GLY A 12 4.32 -0.97 -2.69
CA GLY A 12 4.42 -1.37 -1.29
C GLY A 12 5.60 -2.30 -1.00
N HIS A 13 5.56 -2.92 0.16
CA HIS A 13 6.61 -3.84 0.60
C HIS A 13 6.32 -5.31 0.20
N SER A 14 6.74 -6.26 1.03
CA SER A 14 6.66 -7.71 0.73
C SER A 14 5.24 -8.22 0.48
N PHE A 15 4.20 -7.58 1.01
CA PHE A 15 2.81 -7.97 0.74
C PHE A 15 2.48 -7.82 -0.75
N ILE A 16 2.86 -6.68 -1.34
CA ILE A 16 2.62 -6.44 -2.77
C ILE A 16 3.53 -7.31 -3.63
N ARG A 17 4.79 -7.55 -3.23
CA ARG A 17 5.69 -8.47 -3.95
C ARG A 17 5.10 -9.88 -4.01
N ARG A 18 4.63 -10.42 -2.87
CA ARG A 18 4.05 -11.77 -2.81
C ARG A 18 2.70 -11.87 -3.52
N LEU A 19 1.93 -10.79 -3.51
CA LEU A 19 0.70 -10.71 -4.29
C LEU A 19 1.01 -10.75 -5.80
N ASP A 20 2.02 -10.01 -6.27
CA ASP A 20 2.50 -10.05 -7.65
C ASP A 20 2.95 -11.45 -8.06
N ASP A 21 3.68 -12.17 -7.20
CA ASP A 21 4.03 -13.57 -7.41
C ASP A 21 2.79 -14.47 -7.62
N SER A 22 1.69 -14.18 -6.93
CA SER A 22 0.42 -14.92 -7.10
C SER A 22 -0.23 -14.65 -8.46
N PHE A 23 -0.09 -13.45 -9.02
CA PHE A 23 -0.52 -13.14 -10.39
C PHE A 23 0.37 -13.84 -11.41
N ARG A 24 1.69 -13.78 -11.27
CA ARG A 24 2.65 -14.44 -12.18
C ARG A 24 2.44 -15.95 -12.23
N ARG A 25 2.07 -16.56 -11.10
CA ARG A 25 1.73 -18.00 -11.02
C ARG A 25 0.31 -18.32 -11.45
N GLN A 26 -0.44 -17.34 -11.94
CA GLN A 26 -1.84 -17.48 -12.38
C GLN A 26 -2.80 -18.01 -11.28
N ILE A 27 -2.45 -17.81 -10.01
CA ILE A 27 -3.31 -18.16 -8.85
C ILE A 27 -4.46 -17.18 -8.71
N LEU A 28 -4.25 -15.94 -9.16
CA LEU A 28 -5.23 -14.86 -9.16
C LEU A 28 -5.53 -14.41 -10.59
N PRO A 29 -6.78 -14.00 -10.88
CA PRO A 29 -7.14 -13.48 -12.21
C PRO A 29 -6.30 -12.26 -12.58
N ALA A 30 -5.77 -12.24 -13.81
CA ALA A 30 -4.94 -11.17 -14.31
C ALA A 30 -5.65 -9.81 -14.22
N ASN A 31 -4.87 -8.75 -14.00
CA ASN A 31 -5.37 -7.37 -14.00
C ASN A 31 -6.60 -7.13 -13.10
N TYR A 32 -6.75 -7.88 -12.01
CA TYR A 32 -7.92 -7.82 -11.12
C TYR A 32 -9.26 -8.04 -11.82
N ASP A 33 -9.27 -8.71 -12.97
CA ASP A 33 -10.46 -8.84 -13.82
C ASP A 33 -11.08 -7.47 -14.18
N LEU A 34 -10.22 -6.46 -14.41
CA LEU A 34 -10.62 -5.09 -14.77
C LEU A 34 -10.34 -4.80 -16.23
N LYS A 35 -11.36 -4.30 -16.95
CA LYS A 35 -11.28 -3.96 -18.39
C LYS A 35 -10.91 -2.50 -18.65
N LYS A 36 -11.31 -1.59 -17.75
CA LYS A 36 -11.18 -0.13 -17.93
C LYS A 36 -9.80 0.44 -17.58
N CYS A 37 -8.97 -0.33 -16.89
CA CYS A 37 -7.63 0.11 -16.48
C CYS A 37 -6.62 -1.02 -16.64
N SER A 38 -5.33 -0.68 -16.65
CA SER A 38 -4.20 -1.58 -16.56
C SER A 38 -3.58 -1.46 -15.17
N VAL A 39 -3.38 -2.57 -14.48
CA VAL A 39 -2.81 -2.58 -13.11
C VAL A 39 -1.42 -3.18 -13.14
N ILE A 40 -0.48 -2.44 -12.59
CA ILE A 40 0.92 -2.85 -12.45
C ILE A 40 1.32 -2.87 -10.97
N HIS A 41 2.26 -3.74 -10.62
CA HIS A 41 2.74 -3.90 -9.25
C HIS A 41 4.22 -3.60 -9.12
N ARG A 42 4.61 -2.99 -8.02
CA ARG A 42 6.00 -2.87 -7.60
C ARG A 42 6.09 -3.05 -6.08
N GLY A 43 6.42 -4.26 -5.63
CA GLY A 43 6.65 -4.59 -4.23
C GLY A 43 8.13 -4.82 -3.93
N LEU A 44 8.64 -4.18 -2.88
CA LEU A 44 10.04 -4.30 -2.44
C LEU A 44 10.07 -4.94 -1.05
N GLY A 45 10.76 -6.09 -0.91
CA GLY A 45 10.87 -6.76 0.39
C GLY A 45 11.63 -5.90 1.40
N GLY A 46 11.12 -5.80 2.64
CA GLY A 46 11.76 -5.03 3.70
C GLY A 46 11.62 -3.51 3.59
N LEU A 47 10.93 -2.98 2.58
CA LEU A 47 10.77 -1.55 2.38
C LEU A 47 10.16 -0.88 3.61
N LEU A 48 10.77 0.21 4.06
CA LEU A 48 10.27 1.16 5.05
C LEU A 48 9.75 2.41 4.36
N ALA A 49 8.74 3.08 4.95
CA ALA A 49 8.30 4.40 4.53
C ALA A 49 9.21 5.49 5.13
N CYS A 50 9.60 5.32 6.40
CA CYS A 50 10.34 6.27 7.24
C CYS A 50 11.84 6.00 7.29
N GLU A 51 12.47 5.56 6.20
CA GLU A 51 13.92 5.32 6.20
C GLU A 51 14.72 6.59 5.96
N ASN A 52 15.74 6.83 6.80
CA ASN A 52 16.70 7.90 6.59
C ASN A 52 17.60 7.57 5.38
N TYR A 53 17.56 8.40 4.37
CA TYR A 53 18.43 8.28 3.21
C TYR A 53 19.50 9.38 3.22
N ASN A 54 20.78 8.99 3.29
CA ASN A 54 21.95 9.90 3.32
C ASN A 54 21.91 10.96 4.44
N GLY A 55 21.41 10.60 5.63
CA GLY A 55 21.35 11.50 6.79
C GLY A 55 20.29 12.59 6.70
N LEU A 56 19.49 12.61 5.63
CA LEU A 56 18.38 13.53 5.46
C LEU A 56 17.09 12.80 5.87
N ARG A 57 16.44 13.28 6.92
CA ARG A 57 15.11 12.83 7.37
C ARG A 57 13.97 13.30 6.45
N THR A 58 14.16 13.23 5.15
CA THR A 58 13.05 13.42 4.21
C THR A 58 12.60 12.06 3.72
N CYS A 59 11.63 11.49 4.40
CA CYS A 59 11.06 10.16 4.13
C CYS A 59 10.67 9.98 2.64
N THR A 60 10.25 11.04 1.99
CA THR A 60 9.93 11.06 0.57
C THR A 60 11.13 10.79 -0.34
N ASN A 61 12.37 11.16 0.05
CA ASN A 61 13.56 10.94 -0.77
C ASN A 61 13.90 9.46 -0.91
N TYR A 62 13.75 8.67 0.16
CA TYR A 62 13.96 7.23 0.09
C TYR A 62 12.92 6.57 -0.81
N PHE A 63 11.65 6.94 -0.68
CA PHE A 63 10.59 6.44 -1.54
C PHE A 63 10.87 6.80 -3.01
N LYS A 64 11.24 8.05 -3.31
CA LYS A 64 11.67 8.48 -4.66
C LYS A 64 12.80 7.61 -5.18
N HIS A 65 13.89 7.45 -4.43
CA HIS A 65 15.01 6.60 -4.82
C HIS A 65 14.58 5.19 -5.23
N LYS A 66 13.59 4.61 -4.56
CA LYS A 66 13.11 3.25 -4.84
C LYS A 66 12.12 3.15 -6.01
N PHE A 67 11.33 4.19 -6.25
CA PHE A 67 10.22 4.13 -7.20
C PHE A 67 10.30 5.13 -8.35
N ASP A 68 11.25 6.07 -8.37
CA ASP A 68 11.34 7.15 -9.36
C ASP A 68 11.34 6.62 -10.80
N SER A 69 12.26 5.72 -11.13
CA SER A 69 12.34 5.11 -12.46
C SER A 69 11.05 4.40 -12.87
N PHE A 70 10.42 3.68 -11.93
CA PHE A 70 9.16 2.97 -12.18
C PHE A 70 8.02 3.96 -12.45
N LEU A 71 7.88 5.01 -11.64
CA LEU A 71 6.83 6.01 -11.77
C LEU A 71 6.98 6.82 -13.07
N ASN A 72 8.21 7.23 -13.41
CA ASN A 72 8.50 7.97 -14.64
C ASN A 72 8.27 7.13 -15.90
N THR A 73 8.55 5.82 -15.83
CA THR A 73 8.35 4.91 -16.97
C THR A 73 6.86 4.65 -17.21
N HIS A 74 6.11 4.39 -16.15
CA HIS A 74 4.72 3.93 -16.28
C HIS A 74 3.67 5.04 -16.19
N LYS A 75 4.02 6.21 -15.62
CA LYS A 75 3.16 7.39 -15.46
C LYS A 75 1.73 7.05 -15.01
N PRO A 76 1.57 6.37 -13.84
CA PRO A 76 0.26 5.93 -13.40
C PRO A 76 -0.64 7.12 -13.05
N CYS A 77 -1.92 7.08 -13.49
CA CYS A 77 -2.93 8.05 -13.08
C CYS A 77 -3.39 7.81 -11.63
N VAL A 78 -3.36 6.57 -11.18
CA VAL A 78 -3.77 6.18 -9.82
C VAL A 78 -2.64 5.38 -9.18
N VAL A 79 -2.34 5.70 -7.92
CA VAL A 79 -1.39 4.93 -7.11
C VAL A 79 -2.10 4.39 -5.87
N VAL A 80 -1.94 3.11 -5.58
CA VAL A 80 -2.39 2.44 -4.35
C VAL A 80 -1.16 2.07 -3.54
N LEU A 81 -1.07 2.54 -2.30
CA LEU A 81 0.04 2.30 -1.38
C LEU A 81 -0.35 1.27 -0.32
N GLN A 82 0.44 0.21 -0.16
CA GLN A 82 0.39 -0.74 0.95
C GLN A 82 1.75 -0.78 1.64
N LEU A 83 1.95 0.11 2.60
CA LEU A 83 3.25 0.42 3.19
C LEU A 83 3.06 0.91 4.63
N GLY A 84 4.07 0.73 5.50
CA GLY A 84 4.09 1.21 6.89
C GLY A 84 4.17 0.10 7.94
N GLU A 85 3.84 -1.15 7.61
CA GLU A 85 3.87 -2.26 8.56
C GLU A 85 5.29 -2.61 9.04
N ASN A 86 6.30 -2.43 8.17
CA ASN A 86 7.69 -2.64 8.55
C ASN A 86 8.18 -1.53 9.49
N ASP A 87 7.68 -0.32 9.30
CA ASP A 87 7.99 0.85 10.12
C ASP A 87 7.48 0.67 11.54
N ILE A 88 6.22 0.26 11.72
CA ILE A 88 5.63 -0.07 13.02
C ILE A 88 6.42 -1.19 13.70
N ASP A 89 6.76 -2.24 12.97
CA ASP A 89 7.54 -3.38 13.49
C ASP A 89 8.99 -2.97 13.87
N SER A 90 9.55 -1.98 13.18
CA SER A 90 10.87 -1.40 13.51
C SER A 90 10.83 -0.38 14.65
N GLY A 91 9.67 -0.16 15.27
CA GLY A 91 9.54 0.70 16.43
C GLY A 91 9.22 2.17 16.13
N ILE A 92 9.11 2.56 14.85
CA ILE A 92 8.75 3.93 14.45
C ILE A 92 7.41 4.33 15.09
N GLN A 93 7.29 5.60 15.45
CA GLN A 93 6.10 6.11 16.12
C GLN A 93 4.90 6.20 15.17
N PRO A 94 3.67 5.91 15.64
CA PRO A 94 2.47 5.90 14.81
C PRO A 94 2.22 7.20 14.03
N LEU A 95 2.45 8.35 14.67
CA LEU A 95 2.30 9.66 14.03
C LEU A 95 3.31 9.84 12.89
N GLU A 96 4.58 9.46 13.10
CA GLU A 96 5.63 9.57 12.09
C GLU A 96 5.31 8.70 10.87
N VAL A 97 4.86 7.45 11.08
CA VAL A 97 4.44 6.58 9.98
C VAL A 97 3.27 7.17 9.20
N ALA A 98 2.24 7.66 9.89
CA ALA A 98 1.06 8.24 9.26
C ALA A 98 1.39 9.51 8.46
N SER A 99 2.16 10.45 9.04
CA SER A 99 2.59 11.68 8.37
C SER A 99 3.47 11.39 7.15
N THR A 100 4.39 10.42 7.25
CA THR A 100 5.22 10.00 6.11
C THR A 100 4.38 9.45 4.96
N LEU A 101 3.36 8.64 5.25
CA LEU A 101 2.48 8.10 4.22
C LEU A 101 1.65 9.22 3.54
N GLU A 102 1.19 10.21 4.29
CA GLU A 102 0.54 11.41 3.74
C GLU A 102 1.50 12.21 2.85
N GLU A 103 2.72 12.49 3.32
CA GLU A 103 3.75 13.19 2.54
C GLU A 103 4.09 12.47 1.24
N ILE A 104 4.20 11.13 1.26
CA ILE A 104 4.38 10.32 0.04
C ILE A 104 3.18 10.51 -0.89
N GLY A 105 1.96 10.51 -0.36
CA GLY A 105 0.75 10.77 -1.14
C GLY A 105 0.77 12.15 -1.82
N LEU A 106 1.11 13.20 -1.09
CA LEU A 106 1.22 14.57 -1.61
C LEU A 106 2.32 14.69 -2.67
N MET A 107 3.48 14.05 -2.44
CA MET A 107 4.58 14.00 -3.39
C MET A 107 4.17 13.31 -4.70
N LEU A 108 3.43 12.20 -4.63
CA LEU A 108 2.93 11.50 -5.82
C LEU A 108 2.02 12.38 -6.68
N LEU A 109 1.12 13.14 -6.06
CA LEU A 109 0.27 14.10 -6.76
C LEU A 109 1.10 15.22 -7.42
N LYS A 110 2.05 15.78 -6.68
CA LYS A 110 2.82 16.95 -7.10
C LYS A 110 3.89 16.63 -8.14
N ASP A 111 4.70 15.59 -7.89
CA ASP A 111 5.94 15.35 -8.64
C ASP A 111 5.76 14.35 -9.78
N TYR A 112 4.71 13.52 -9.74
CA TYR A 112 4.46 12.47 -10.76
C TYR A 112 3.12 12.62 -11.48
N ASN A 113 2.40 13.72 -11.24
CA ASN A 113 1.09 13.98 -11.87
C ASN A 113 0.07 12.85 -11.66
N VAL A 114 0.17 12.14 -10.54
CA VAL A 114 -0.84 11.16 -10.14
C VAL A 114 -2.14 11.90 -9.85
N VAL A 115 -3.26 11.40 -10.36
CA VAL A 115 -4.58 12.05 -10.18
C VAL A 115 -5.22 11.66 -8.86
N HIS A 116 -5.09 10.38 -8.46
CA HIS A 116 -5.59 9.86 -7.18
C HIS A 116 -4.60 8.93 -6.52
N VAL A 117 -4.46 9.10 -5.21
CA VAL A 117 -3.69 8.21 -4.34
C VAL A 117 -4.63 7.52 -3.35
N VAL A 118 -4.49 6.21 -3.21
CA VAL A 118 -5.16 5.42 -2.18
C VAL A 118 -4.13 4.90 -1.22
N ILE A 119 -4.20 5.27 0.05
CA ILE A 119 -3.33 4.78 1.10
C ILE A 119 -4.11 3.75 1.92
N CYS A 120 -3.64 2.52 1.90
CA CYS A 120 -4.29 1.40 2.56
C CYS A 120 -4.00 1.40 4.07
N GLU A 121 -4.96 0.90 4.86
CA GLU A 121 -4.73 0.62 6.27
C GLU A 121 -3.59 -0.38 6.46
N LEU A 122 -2.82 -0.21 7.53
CA LEU A 122 -1.76 -1.12 7.93
C LEU A 122 -2.35 -2.42 8.46
N PHE A 123 -1.78 -3.54 8.06
CA PHE A 123 -2.21 -4.88 8.47
C PHE A 123 -1.68 -5.29 9.83
N THR A 124 -2.47 -6.08 10.55
CA THR A 124 -2.00 -6.80 11.73
C THR A 124 -0.93 -7.84 11.35
N ARG A 125 -0.11 -8.23 12.32
CA ARG A 125 0.84 -9.34 12.26
C ARG A 125 0.61 -10.23 13.47
N LEU A 126 0.64 -11.55 13.28
CA LEU A 126 0.56 -12.51 14.39
C LEU A 126 1.92 -12.72 15.06
N LYS A 127 3.01 -12.45 14.34
CA LYS A 127 4.39 -12.63 14.80
C LYS A 127 5.26 -11.49 14.27
N PRO A 128 5.14 -10.27 14.82
CA PRO A 128 6.06 -9.19 14.47
C PRO A 128 7.50 -9.62 14.83
N LYS A 129 8.50 -9.01 14.16
CA LYS A 129 9.90 -9.45 14.29
C LYS A 129 10.65 -8.74 15.41
N ASN A 130 10.35 -7.46 15.59
CA ASN A 130 11.17 -6.56 16.43
C ASN A 130 10.40 -6.00 17.63
N THR A 131 9.13 -6.40 17.81
CA THR A 131 8.27 -5.92 18.90
C THR A 131 7.33 -7.04 19.35
N THR A 132 6.61 -6.87 20.46
CA THR A 132 5.58 -7.84 20.87
C THR A 132 4.29 -7.66 20.04
N ASP A 133 3.45 -8.70 20.04
CA ASP A 133 2.17 -8.70 19.32
C ASP A 133 1.29 -7.54 19.79
N GLU A 134 1.22 -7.32 21.12
CA GLU A 134 0.39 -6.27 21.72
C GLU A 134 0.94 -4.87 21.38
N GLN A 135 2.25 -4.69 21.45
CA GLN A 135 2.90 -3.41 21.11
C GLN A 135 2.72 -3.08 19.63
N TYR A 136 2.94 -4.07 18.75
CA TYR A 136 2.70 -3.89 17.32
C TYR A 136 1.25 -3.51 17.04
N GLU A 137 0.30 -4.27 17.58
CA GLU A 137 -1.14 -4.04 17.33
C GLU A 137 -1.59 -2.68 17.86
N SER A 138 -1.17 -2.29 19.07
CA SER A 138 -1.46 -0.97 19.64
C SER A 138 -0.96 0.15 18.74
N LYS A 139 0.31 0.11 18.32
CA LYS A 139 0.91 1.11 17.43
C LYS A 139 0.24 1.15 16.05
N ARG A 140 -0.06 -0.03 15.48
CA ARG A 140 -0.75 -0.15 14.20
C ARG A 140 -2.13 0.50 14.24
N VAL A 141 -2.91 0.22 15.28
CA VAL A 141 -4.24 0.83 15.45
C VAL A 141 -4.14 2.34 15.55
N GLN A 142 -3.20 2.86 16.35
CA GLN A 142 -2.95 4.29 16.47
C GLN A 142 -2.53 4.90 15.12
N ALA A 143 -1.59 4.29 14.40
CA ALA A 143 -1.15 4.77 13.08
C ALA A 143 -2.31 4.83 12.08
N ASN A 144 -3.15 3.80 12.04
CA ASN A 144 -4.33 3.78 11.18
C ASN A 144 -5.35 4.86 11.55
N GLN A 145 -5.55 5.14 12.84
CA GLN A 145 -6.45 6.20 13.30
C GLN A 145 -5.91 7.57 12.91
N VAL A 146 -4.62 7.83 13.16
CA VAL A 146 -3.97 9.10 12.77
C VAL A 146 -4.02 9.28 11.26
N LEU A 147 -3.64 8.26 10.48
CA LEU A 147 -3.66 8.30 9.03
C LEU A 147 -5.06 8.59 8.48
N LYS A 148 -6.09 7.96 9.04
CA LYS A 148 -7.47 8.24 8.66
C LYS A 148 -7.83 9.70 8.91
N THR A 149 -7.45 10.26 10.06
CA THR A 149 -7.72 11.67 10.40
C THR A 149 -6.95 12.63 9.49
N LEU A 150 -5.65 12.38 9.24
CA LEU A 150 -4.84 13.21 8.33
C LEU A 150 -5.42 13.24 6.91
N LEU A 151 -5.91 12.11 6.43
CA LEU A 151 -6.46 11.99 5.07
C LEU A 151 -7.92 12.42 4.94
N GLU A 152 -8.58 12.77 6.06
CA GLU A 152 -9.95 13.28 6.03
C GLU A 152 -10.00 14.66 5.37
N GLY A 153 -10.85 14.81 4.38
CA GLY A 153 -10.96 16.07 3.61
C GLY A 153 -10.00 16.19 2.41
N HIS A 154 -9.00 15.34 2.27
CA HIS A 154 -8.19 15.34 1.05
C HIS A 154 -9.02 14.94 -0.18
N LYS A 155 -9.01 15.80 -1.21
CA LYS A 155 -9.79 15.58 -2.44
C LYS A 155 -9.23 14.44 -3.31
N HIS A 156 -7.91 14.28 -3.33
CA HIS A 156 -7.20 13.37 -4.24
C HIS A 156 -6.43 12.24 -3.51
N ILE A 157 -6.40 12.26 -2.17
CA ILE A 157 -5.81 11.18 -1.37
C ILE A 157 -6.92 10.56 -0.53
N ARG A 158 -6.99 9.22 -0.51
CA ARG A 158 -8.03 8.50 0.21
C ARG A 158 -7.42 7.43 1.12
N TYR A 159 -7.89 7.37 2.36
CA TYR A 159 -7.69 6.23 3.24
C TYR A 159 -8.56 5.05 2.78
N TRP A 160 -7.96 3.86 2.67
CA TRP A 160 -8.67 2.64 2.30
C TRP A 160 -8.66 1.63 3.44
N ASN A 161 -9.82 1.37 4.00
CA ASN A 161 -10.01 0.33 5.01
C ASN A 161 -10.25 -1.02 4.33
N HIS A 162 -9.44 -2.02 4.63
CA HIS A 162 -9.58 -3.39 4.14
C HIS A 162 -10.67 -4.16 4.90
N ARG A 163 -11.90 -3.72 4.77
CA ARG A 163 -13.05 -4.29 5.50
C ARG A 163 -13.05 -5.82 5.46
N ARG A 164 -13.23 -6.45 6.64
CA ARG A 164 -13.41 -7.90 6.82
C ARG A 164 -12.18 -8.77 6.46
N ILE A 165 -11.02 -8.21 6.08
CA ILE A 165 -9.84 -9.06 5.85
C ILE A 165 -9.49 -9.84 7.12
N PHE A 166 -9.59 -9.23 8.30
CA PHE A 166 -9.14 -9.79 9.58
C PHE A 166 -10.20 -10.56 10.38
N ARG A 167 -11.42 -10.74 9.89
CA ARG A 167 -12.48 -11.46 10.63
C ARG A 167 -12.21 -12.95 10.82
N ALA A 168 -11.31 -13.55 10.04
CA ALA A 168 -10.91 -14.96 10.16
C ALA A 168 -9.38 -15.03 10.33
N GLN A 169 -8.89 -14.56 11.47
CA GLN A 169 -7.50 -14.19 11.71
C GLN A 169 -6.47 -15.29 11.37
N THR A 170 -6.68 -16.53 11.75
CA THR A 170 -5.67 -17.58 11.59
C THR A 170 -5.48 -18.08 10.15
N GLN A 171 -6.51 -18.05 9.32
CA GLN A 171 -6.46 -18.56 7.95
C GLN A 171 -5.85 -17.57 6.93
N ILE A 172 -5.72 -16.31 7.33
CA ILE A 172 -5.21 -15.24 6.44
C ILE A 172 -3.70 -15.31 6.29
N PHE A 173 -3.01 -15.72 7.35
CA PHE A 173 -1.56 -15.68 7.41
C PHE A 173 -0.90 -16.94 6.86
N ALA A 174 0.28 -16.76 6.29
CA ALA A 174 1.23 -17.83 6.05
C ALA A 174 1.80 -18.36 7.39
N LYS A 175 2.56 -19.44 7.35
CA LYS A 175 3.17 -20.06 8.55
C LYS A 175 4.06 -19.11 9.37
N ASP A 176 4.61 -18.07 8.71
CA ASP A 176 5.45 -17.06 9.36
C ASP A 176 4.66 -16.08 10.24
N GLY A 177 3.34 -16.06 10.18
CA GLY A 177 2.48 -15.17 10.97
C GLY A 177 2.59 -13.67 10.59
N ILE A 178 3.35 -13.35 9.55
CA ILE A 178 3.60 -11.99 9.06
C ILE A 178 2.92 -11.79 7.71
N HIS A 179 3.23 -12.68 6.77
CA HIS A 179 2.75 -12.57 5.41
C HIS A 179 1.41 -13.27 5.22
N GLN A 180 0.71 -12.86 4.19
CA GLN A 180 -0.56 -13.45 3.84
C GLN A 180 -0.35 -14.80 3.14
N GLY A 181 -1.14 -15.80 3.52
CA GLY A 181 -1.27 -17.07 2.84
C GLY A 181 -2.21 -16.97 1.63
N PRO A 182 -2.46 -18.08 0.90
CA PRO A 182 -3.31 -18.08 -0.31
C PRO A 182 -4.70 -17.49 -0.08
N PHE A 183 -5.32 -17.76 1.06
CA PHE A 183 -6.62 -17.19 1.42
C PHE A 183 -6.55 -15.68 1.68
N GLY A 184 -5.50 -15.23 2.38
CA GLY A 184 -5.22 -13.81 2.60
C GLY A 184 -4.99 -13.06 1.29
N HIS A 185 -4.22 -13.63 0.35
CA HIS A 185 -4.01 -13.05 -0.98
C HIS A 185 -5.32 -12.87 -1.75
N ARG A 186 -6.25 -13.84 -1.70
CA ARG A 186 -7.57 -13.71 -2.35
C ARG A 186 -8.42 -12.59 -1.73
N ARG A 187 -8.32 -12.40 -0.42
CA ARG A 187 -9.02 -11.31 0.28
C ARG A 187 -8.40 -9.95 -0.04
N LEU A 188 -7.07 -9.86 -0.02
CA LEU A 188 -6.34 -8.65 -0.41
C LEU A 188 -6.65 -8.27 -1.86
N TYR A 189 -6.59 -9.22 -2.78
CA TYR A 189 -7.00 -9.06 -4.17
C TYR A 189 -8.39 -8.41 -4.30
N ARG A 190 -9.40 -8.96 -3.61
CA ARG A 190 -10.77 -8.41 -3.67
C ARG A 190 -10.84 -6.99 -3.10
N SER A 191 -10.13 -6.72 -2.02
CA SER A 191 -10.10 -5.41 -1.40
C SER A 191 -9.43 -4.38 -2.30
N LEU A 192 -8.24 -4.70 -2.83
CA LEU A 192 -7.53 -3.83 -3.78
C LEU A 192 -8.32 -3.59 -5.06
N ARG A 193 -9.00 -4.63 -5.58
CA ARG A 193 -9.91 -4.46 -6.73
C ARG A 193 -10.98 -3.39 -6.47
N HIS A 194 -11.59 -3.39 -5.29
CA HIS A 194 -12.57 -2.36 -4.93
C HIS A 194 -11.93 -0.97 -4.77
N ALA A 195 -10.73 -0.89 -4.17
CA ALA A 195 -9.99 0.37 -4.04
C ALA A 195 -9.70 0.98 -5.42
N ILE A 196 -9.17 0.16 -6.34
CA ILE A 196 -8.89 0.55 -7.73
C ILE A 196 -10.16 1.04 -8.43
N MET A 197 -11.23 0.26 -8.38
CA MET A 197 -12.49 0.64 -9.02
C MET A 197 -13.05 1.96 -8.50
N THR A 198 -12.91 2.22 -7.20
CA THR A 198 -13.36 3.46 -6.58
C THR A 198 -12.50 4.64 -7.06
N ALA A 199 -11.17 4.51 -7.08
CA ALA A 199 -10.28 5.57 -7.53
C ALA A 199 -10.41 5.85 -9.04
N VAL A 200 -10.50 4.80 -9.88
CA VAL A 200 -10.64 4.95 -11.33
C VAL A 200 -11.95 5.67 -11.71
N ARG A 201 -13.05 5.40 -10.99
CA ARG A 201 -14.34 6.12 -11.24
C ARG A 201 -14.27 7.62 -10.93
N GLN A 202 -13.34 8.04 -10.09
CA GLN A 202 -13.14 9.45 -9.75
C GLN A 202 -12.15 10.14 -10.69
N SER A 203 -11.43 9.36 -11.50
CA SER A 203 -10.46 9.85 -12.50
C SER A 203 -11.07 10.00 -13.89
N THR A 204 -12.32 9.56 -14.08
CA THR A 204 -13.12 9.70 -15.31
C THR A 204 -14.21 10.73 -15.10
#